data_b3e7e7290608e3f75b70938a767237b5
#
_entry.id   b3e7e7290608e3f75b70938a767237b5
#
_cell.length_a   1.000
_cell.length_b   1.000
_cell.length_c   1.000
_cell.angle_alpha   90.00
_cell.angle_beta   90.00
_cell.angle_gamma   90.00
#
_symmetry.space_group_name_H-M   'P 1'
#
loop_
_entity.id
_entity.type
_entity.pdbx_description
1 polymer ?
#
loop_
_entity_poly.entity_id
_entity_poly.type
_entity_poly.pdbx_seq_one_letter_code
_entity_poly.pdbx_strand_id
1 'polypeptide(L)'
;FHTVHGDIQTPVFMNVGTVGAIKGAVSTDDLKVIKCQVELSNTYHLHVRTGDKIIKELGGLHKFMVWDRPILTDSGGFQVFSLAGLRKIKEEGVYFNSHIDGAKIFMGPEESMQIQSNLGSTIAMAFDECPSSVADRQYVTNSVNRTARWLERCKKEMARLNSLPDTINKEQLLFGINQGAIYDDIRIDHAKRISELELDGYAVGGLAVGESHEEMYNNLDETVPHIAVNKTTY
;
A
#
# COMPACT_ATOMS: atom_id res chain seq x y z
N PHE A 1 9.27 -14.43 -6.65
CA PHE A 1 9.69 -13.13 -6.15
C PHE A 1 10.49 -13.31 -4.86
N HIS A 2 11.77 -12.89 -4.89
CA HIS A 2 12.69 -13.05 -3.76
C HIS A 2 12.62 -11.89 -2.79
N THR A 3 12.59 -12.17 -1.50
CA THR A 3 12.57 -11.17 -0.43
C THR A 3 13.47 -11.57 0.73
N VAL A 4 13.79 -10.63 1.63
CA VAL A 4 14.57 -10.91 2.84
C VAL A 4 13.86 -11.84 3.84
N HIS A 5 12.55 -12.01 3.71
CA HIS A 5 11.75 -12.90 4.56
C HIS A 5 11.32 -14.19 3.84
N GLY A 6 11.98 -14.52 2.72
CA GLY A 6 11.71 -15.72 1.93
C GLY A 6 11.13 -15.43 0.56
N ASP A 7 10.96 -16.50 -0.20
CA ASP A 7 10.49 -16.47 -1.57
C ASP A 7 8.96 -16.54 -1.64
N ILE A 8 8.40 -15.80 -2.59
CA ILE A 8 6.98 -15.83 -2.92
C ILE A 8 6.83 -16.47 -4.30
N GLN A 9 6.19 -17.62 -4.35
CA GLN A 9 5.87 -18.32 -5.60
C GLN A 9 4.62 -17.69 -6.21
N THR A 10 4.75 -17.03 -7.34
CA THR A 10 3.63 -16.40 -8.04
C THR A 10 3.02 -17.34 -9.11
N PRO A 11 1.72 -17.20 -9.42
CA PRO A 11 0.75 -16.32 -8.76
C PRO A 11 0.39 -16.78 -7.35
N VAL A 12 0.08 -15.82 -6.46
CA VAL A 12 -0.25 -16.11 -5.06
C VAL A 12 -1.37 -15.19 -4.57
N PHE A 13 -2.23 -15.71 -3.71
CA PHE A 13 -3.22 -14.91 -2.99
C PHE A 13 -2.62 -14.42 -1.67
N MET A 14 -2.80 -13.13 -1.37
CA MET A 14 -2.48 -12.52 -0.08
C MET A 14 -3.74 -12.42 0.78
N ASN A 15 -3.76 -13.09 1.91
CA ASN A 15 -4.82 -12.89 2.90
C ASN A 15 -4.62 -11.58 3.65
N VAL A 16 -5.72 -11.01 4.13
CA VAL A 16 -5.70 -9.73 4.83
C VAL A 16 -5.75 -9.92 6.34
N GLY A 17 -4.62 -9.66 7.00
CA GLY A 17 -4.47 -9.61 8.45
C GLY A 17 -4.48 -8.16 8.96
N THR A 18 -5.63 -7.52 8.98
CA THR A 18 -5.84 -6.07 9.15
C THR A 18 -4.99 -5.41 10.23
N VAL A 19 -4.91 -6.01 11.42
CA VAL A 19 -4.18 -5.48 12.60
C VAL A 19 -3.13 -6.46 13.12
N GLY A 20 -2.39 -7.10 12.21
CA GLY A 20 -1.44 -8.14 12.57
C GLY A 20 -2.09 -9.48 12.91
N ALA A 21 -3.35 -9.68 12.49
CA ALA A 21 -4.10 -10.93 12.62
C ALA A 21 -5.31 -10.90 11.69
N ILE A 22 -5.75 -12.07 11.26
CA ILE A 22 -6.99 -12.23 10.50
C ILE A 22 -8.17 -12.24 11.49
N LYS A 23 -9.16 -11.39 11.23
CA LYS A 23 -10.40 -11.39 12.00
C LYS A 23 -11.14 -12.72 11.81
N GLY A 24 -11.70 -13.26 12.90
CA GLY A 24 -12.42 -14.53 12.85
C GLY A 24 -11.60 -15.73 13.33
N ALA A 25 -10.56 -15.46 14.13
CA ALA A 25 -9.77 -16.47 14.86
C ALA A 25 -8.84 -17.35 13.98
N VAL A 26 -8.37 -16.86 12.85
CA VAL A 26 -7.29 -17.51 12.08
C VAL A 26 -5.95 -17.04 12.65
N SER A 27 -5.21 -17.96 13.24
CA SER A 27 -3.89 -17.70 13.82
C SER A 27 -2.77 -17.76 12.78
N THR A 28 -1.61 -17.27 13.16
CA THR A 28 -0.37 -17.43 12.37
C THR A 28 -0.04 -18.90 12.12
N ASP A 29 -0.29 -19.78 13.09
CA ASP A 29 -0.06 -21.22 12.94
C ASP A 29 -1.02 -21.83 11.92
N ASP A 30 -2.29 -21.41 11.91
CA ASP A 30 -3.26 -21.84 10.89
C ASP A 30 -2.80 -21.42 9.49
N LEU A 31 -2.29 -20.18 9.34
CA LEU A 31 -1.73 -19.70 8.07
C LEU A 31 -0.52 -20.53 7.62
N LYS A 32 0.32 -20.96 8.55
CA LYS A 32 1.46 -21.85 8.25
C LYS A 32 1.00 -23.22 7.78
N VAL A 33 -0.04 -23.78 8.42
CA VAL A 33 -0.63 -25.08 8.04
C VAL A 33 -1.17 -25.05 6.61
N ILE A 34 -1.89 -23.99 6.23
CA ILE A 34 -2.40 -23.84 4.85
C ILE A 34 -1.35 -23.34 3.86
N LYS A 35 -0.08 -23.23 4.29
CA LYS A 35 1.06 -22.82 3.47
C LYS A 35 0.90 -21.40 2.87
N CYS A 36 0.27 -20.50 3.59
CA CYS A 36 0.22 -19.09 3.20
C CYS A 36 1.65 -18.56 3.03
N GLN A 37 1.93 -17.90 1.91
CA GLN A 37 3.27 -17.43 1.59
C GLN A 37 3.52 -15.99 1.98
N VAL A 38 2.49 -15.16 1.90
CA VAL A 38 2.57 -13.71 2.14
C VAL A 38 1.26 -13.23 2.76
N GLU A 39 1.36 -12.31 3.71
CA GLU A 39 0.21 -11.71 4.39
C GLU A 39 0.19 -10.20 4.16
N LEU A 40 -1.01 -9.62 4.04
CA LEU A 40 -1.21 -8.18 3.95
C LEU A 40 -1.71 -7.64 5.30
N SER A 41 -1.05 -6.61 5.81
CA SER A 41 -1.48 -5.86 7.00
C SER A 41 -1.78 -4.40 6.65
N ASN A 42 -2.74 -3.78 7.35
CA ASN A 42 -3.20 -2.44 7.02
C ASN A 42 -2.47 -1.37 7.84
N THR A 43 -1.70 -0.53 7.17
CA THR A 43 -0.89 0.55 7.74
C THR A 43 -1.71 1.51 8.61
N TYR A 44 -2.83 2.01 8.09
CA TYR A 44 -3.69 2.93 8.83
C TYR A 44 -4.22 2.31 10.12
N HIS A 45 -4.75 1.08 10.07
CA HIS A 45 -5.31 0.41 11.25
C HIS A 45 -4.26 0.15 12.32
N LEU A 46 -3.07 -0.28 11.93
CA LEU A 46 -1.95 -0.50 12.85
C LEU A 46 -1.43 0.81 13.47
N HIS A 47 -1.44 1.91 12.69
CA HIS A 47 -1.04 3.22 13.18
C HIS A 47 -2.01 3.75 14.25
N VAL A 48 -3.32 3.70 13.99
CA VAL A 48 -4.32 4.29 14.90
C VAL A 48 -4.64 3.40 16.11
N ARG A 49 -4.39 2.09 16.01
CA ARG A 49 -4.62 1.14 17.10
C ARG A 49 -3.49 0.13 17.20
N THR A 50 -2.91 0.00 18.35
CA THR A 50 -1.60 -0.48 18.75
C THR A 50 -0.57 0.65 18.64
N GLY A 51 -0.42 1.29 17.46
CA GLY A 51 0.56 2.31 17.17
C GLY A 51 1.85 1.71 16.59
N ASP A 52 2.27 2.23 15.46
CA ASP A 52 3.48 1.79 14.75
C ASP A 52 4.76 1.92 15.59
N LYS A 53 4.85 2.94 16.46
CA LYS A 53 5.99 3.12 17.37
C LYS A 53 6.11 2.00 18.40
N ILE A 54 4.98 1.57 18.98
CA ILE A 54 4.94 0.42 19.90
C ILE A 54 5.36 -0.85 19.18
N ILE A 55 4.88 -1.07 17.95
CA ILE A 55 5.28 -2.22 17.14
C ILE A 55 6.79 -2.17 16.84
N LYS A 56 7.36 -0.99 16.55
CA LYS A 56 8.81 -0.81 16.39
C LYS A 56 9.56 -1.23 17.64
N GLU A 57 9.15 -0.79 18.84
CA GLU A 57 9.76 -1.14 20.13
C GLU A 57 9.73 -2.65 20.39
N LEU A 58 8.68 -3.34 19.90
CA LEU A 58 8.56 -4.81 19.96
C LEU A 58 9.38 -5.54 18.90
N GLY A 59 10.11 -4.81 18.04
CA GLY A 59 11.00 -5.35 17.02
C GLY A 59 10.35 -5.61 15.67
N GLY A 60 9.27 -4.88 15.37
CA GLY A 60 8.57 -4.88 14.09
C GLY A 60 7.41 -5.86 14.01
N LEU A 61 6.68 -5.78 12.89
CA LEU A 61 5.42 -6.50 12.70
C LEU A 61 5.63 -8.02 12.66
N HIS A 62 6.73 -8.49 12.09
CA HIS A 62 7.07 -9.93 12.04
C HIS A 62 7.15 -10.53 13.44
N LYS A 63 7.82 -9.85 14.39
CA LYS A 63 7.91 -10.31 15.78
C LYS A 63 6.58 -10.17 16.51
N PHE A 64 5.87 -9.05 16.28
CA PHE A 64 4.56 -8.80 16.87
C PHE A 64 3.53 -9.87 16.50
N MET A 65 3.53 -10.31 15.24
CA MET A 65 2.62 -11.34 14.71
C MET A 65 3.12 -12.78 14.92
N VAL A 66 4.39 -12.97 15.28
CA VAL A 66 5.07 -14.27 15.25
C VAL A 66 5.02 -14.89 13.83
N TRP A 67 5.20 -14.05 12.82
CA TRP A 67 5.18 -14.43 11.41
C TRP A 67 6.57 -14.29 10.79
N ASP A 68 7.06 -15.36 10.16
CA ASP A 68 8.42 -15.46 9.62
C ASP A 68 8.50 -15.37 8.08
N ARG A 69 7.37 -15.11 7.42
CA ARG A 69 7.27 -15.04 5.96
C ARG A 69 7.00 -13.59 5.52
N PRO A 70 7.04 -13.29 4.21
CA PRO A 70 6.77 -11.94 3.72
C PRO A 70 5.47 -11.32 4.22
N ILE A 71 5.52 -10.02 4.53
CA ILE A 71 4.38 -9.18 4.86
C ILE A 71 4.37 -8.01 3.89
N LEU A 72 3.23 -7.73 3.27
CA LEU A 72 2.97 -6.49 2.56
C LEU A 72 2.14 -5.58 3.48
N THR A 73 2.57 -4.32 3.64
CA THR A 73 1.72 -3.28 4.25
C THR A 73 1.16 -2.39 3.17
N ASP A 74 -0.17 -2.14 3.22
CA ASP A 74 -0.83 -1.22 2.31
C ASP A 74 -0.38 0.23 2.54
N SER A 75 -0.74 1.14 1.63
CA SER A 75 -0.37 2.56 1.70
C SER A 75 -1.03 3.30 2.88
N GLY A 76 -2.15 2.80 3.39
CA GLY A 76 -3.08 3.51 4.26
C GLY A 76 -3.99 4.47 3.50
N GLY A 77 -3.73 4.76 2.23
CA GLY A 77 -4.48 5.70 1.42
C GLY A 77 -5.95 5.33 1.28
N PHE A 78 -6.26 4.10 0.88
CA PHE A 78 -7.64 3.65 0.71
C PHE A 78 -8.48 3.82 1.99
N GLN A 79 -7.96 3.47 3.17
CA GLN A 79 -8.67 3.62 4.44
C GLN A 79 -8.91 5.08 4.77
N VAL A 80 -7.95 5.96 4.50
CA VAL A 80 -8.10 7.41 4.62
C VAL A 80 -9.22 7.91 3.71
N PHE A 81 -9.33 7.38 2.49
CA PHE A 81 -10.37 7.78 1.54
C PHE A 81 -11.73 7.14 1.82
N SER A 82 -11.79 5.92 2.33
CA SER A 82 -13.04 5.19 2.57
C SER A 82 -13.67 5.44 3.95
N LEU A 83 -12.86 5.61 4.99
CA LEU A 83 -13.33 5.71 6.38
C LEU A 83 -13.44 7.14 6.90
N ALA A 84 -12.74 8.10 6.29
CA ALA A 84 -12.75 9.48 6.73
C ALA A 84 -13.95 10.25 6.15
N GLY A 85 -14.97 10.51 6.97
CA GLY A 85 -16.17 11.28 6.57
C GLY A 85 -15.85 12.73 6.15
N LEU A 86 -14.94 13.39 6.85
CA LEU A 86 -14.41 14.72 6.51
C LEU A 86 -12.90 14.63 6.34
N ARG A 87 -12.44 14.83 5.12
CA ARG A 87 -11.02 14.84 4.77
C ARG A 87 -10.67 16.07 3.94
N LYS A 88 -9.47 16.57 4.12
CA LYS A 88 -8.92 17.67 3.31
C LYS A 88 -7.65 17.18 2.64
N ILE A 89 -7.74 16.97 1.33
CA ILE A 89 -6.62 16.54 0.48
C ILE A 89 -5.87 17.80 0.04
N LYS A 90 -4.56 17.78 0.20
CA LYS A 90 -3.65 18.82 -0.23
C LYS A 90 -2.43 18.20 -0.91
N GLU A 91 -1.54 19.02 -1.45
CA GLU A 91 -0.32 18.55 -2.07
C GLU A 91 0.63 17.88 -1.06
N GLU A 92 0.67 18.39 0.16
CA GLU A 92 1.49 17.80 1.24
C GLU A 92 0.99 16.44 1.71
N GLY A 93 -0.33 16.18 1.69
CA GLY A 93 -0.96 14.97 2.18
C GLY A 93 -2.43 15.18 2.52
N VAL A 94 -2.98 14.35 3.40
CA VAL A 94 -4.40 14.33 3.77
C VAL A 94 -4.57 14.59 5.26
N TYR A 95 -5.45 15.54 5.58
CA TYR A 95 -5.92 15.81 6.93
C TYR A 95 -7.29 15.16 7.13
N PHE A 96 -7.46 14.38 8.17
CA PHE A 96 -8.71 13.67 8.46
C PHE A 96 -8.83 13.37 9.95
N ASN A 97 -9.98 12.83 10.36
CA ASN A 97 -10.21 12.43 11.74
C ASN A 97 -10.20 10.89 11.85
N SER A 98 -9.55 10.38 12.89
CA SER A 98 -9.60 8.96 13.26
C SER A 98 -11.06 8.50 13.44
N HIS A 99 -11.39 7.37 12.85
CA HIS A 99 -12.70 6.74 13.00
C HIS A 99 -12.90 6.09 14.38
N ILE A 100 -11.83 5.96 15.18
CA ILE A 100 -11.86 5.33 16.50
C ILE A 100 -12.22 6.35 17.59
N ASP A 101 -11.53 7.49 17.61
CA ASP A 101 -11.61 8.48 18.69
C ASP A 101 -11.80 9.92 18.21
N GLY A 102 -11.90 10.13 16.90
CA GLY A 102 -12.06 11.45 16.30
C GLY A 102 -10.80 12.34 16.33
N ALA A 103 -9.66 11.83 16.76
CA ALA A 103 -8.40 12.57 16.77
C ALA A 103 -8.03 13.05 15.37
N LYS A 104 -7.48 14.27 15.28
CA LYS A 104 -6.98 14.81 14.01
C LYS A 104 -5.68 14.12 13.63
N ILE A 105 -5.65 13.58 12.43
CA ILE A 105 -4.50 12.90 11.84
C ILE A 105 -4.11 13.61 10.55
N PHE A 106 -2.80 13.75 10.36
CA PHE A 106 -2.20 14.07 9.07
C PHE A 106 -1.47 12.83 8.56
N MET A 107 -1.65 12.49 7.29
CA MET A 107 -0.93 11.42 6.61
C MET A 107 -0.55 11.87 5.21
N GLY A 108 0.71 11.84 4.90
CA GLY A 108 1.27 12.09 3.59
C GLY A 108 2.28 11.00 3.22
N PRO A 109 2.99 11.17 2.11
CA PRO A 109 3.99 10.22 1.65
C PRO A 109 5.03 9.88 2.72
N GLU A 110 5.61 10.88 3.34
CA GLU A 110 6.68 10.70 4.34
C GLU A 110 6.14 10.03 5.61
N GLU A 111 4.95 10.41 6.09
CA GLU A 111 4.32 9.81 7.25
C GLU A 111 3.97 8.34 7.00
N SER A 112 3.40 8.02 5.82
CA SER A 112 3.09 6.64 5.45
C SER A 112 4.35 5.78 5.39
N MET A 113 5.42 6.27 4.76
CA MET A 113 6.69 5.56 4.70
C MET A 113 7.30 5.38 6.11
N GLN A 114 7.25 6.40 6.96
CA GLN A 114 7.76 6.31 8.34
C GLN A 114 6.98 5.26 9.16
N ILE A 115 5.64 5.22 9.02
CA ILE A 115 4.81 4.22 9.69
C ILE A 115 5.19 2.82 9.22
N GLN A 116 5.27 2.59 7.90
CA GLN A 116 5.62 1.30 7.33
C GLN A 116 7.06 0.86 7.67
N SER A 117 7.99 1.80 7.76
CA SER A 117 9.35 1.55 8.25
C SER A 117 9.37 1.13 9.72
N ASN A 118 8.54 1.74 10.58
CA ASN A 118 8.38 1.33 11.97
C ASN A 118 7.75 -0.07 12.09
N LEU A 119 6.81 -0.39 11.21
CA LEU A 119 6.23 -1.74 11.11
C LEU A 119 7.25 -2.77 10.63
N GLY A 120 8.20 -2.37 9.78
CA GLY A 120 9.26 -3.23 9.27
C GLY A 120 8.76 -4.33 8.35
N SER A 121 7.69 -4.09 7.57
CA SER A 121 7.16 -5.04 6.60
C SER A 121 8.20 -5.38 5.51
N THR A 122 7.98 -6.47 4.80
CA THR A 122 8.82 -6.86 3.67
C THR A 122 8.62 -5.93 2.48
N ILE A 123 7.35 -5.62 2.18
CA ILE A 123 6.92 -4.77 1.06
C ILE A 123 6.06 -3.65 1.63
N ALA A 124 6.40 -2.42 1.30
CA ALA A 124 5.61 -1.23 1.59
C ALA A 124 4.94 -0.72 0.31
N MET A 125 3.67 -0.34 0.41
CA MET A 125 2.96 0.32 -0.69
C MET A 125 3.12 1.84 -0.59
N ALA A 126 3.41 2.49 -1.71
CA ALA A 126 3.51 3.94 -1.76
C ALA A 126 2.16 4.60 -1.43
N PHE A 127 2.20 5.74 -0.73
CA PHE A 127 1.00 6.50 -0.40
C PHE A 127 0.36 7.07 -1.67
N ASP A 128 -0.92 6.83 -1.86
CA ASP A 128 -1.66 7.17 -3.06
C ASP A 128 -3.02 7.79 -2.73
N GLU A 129 -3.62 8.43 -3.73
CA GLU A 129 -5.01 8.85 -3.70
C GLU A 129 -5.84 7.93 -4.59
N CYS A 130 -6.83 7.26 -3.99
CA CYS A 130 -7.76 6.38 -4.69
C CYS A 130 -9.04 7.17 -5.04
N PRO A 131 -9.18 7.72 -6.26
CA PRO A 131 -10.40 8.40 -6.67
C PRO A 131 -11.55 7.40 -6.87
N SER A 132 -12.79 7.85 -6.59
CA SER A 132 -13.98 7.04 -6.86
C SER A 132 -14.12 6.74 -8.35
N SER A 133 -14.67 5.56 -8.69
CA SER A 133 -14.99 5.17 -10.08
C SER A 133 -15.96 6.14 -10.78
N VAL A 134 -16.81 6.84 -10.03
CA VAL A 134 -17.76 7.85 -10.54
C VAL A 134 -17.21 9.28 -10.51
N ALA A 135 -15.94 9.49 -10.17
CA ALA A 135 -15.34 10.83 -10.16
C ALA A 135 -15.19 11.38 -11.58
N ASP A 136 -15.34 12.70 -11.72
CA ASP A 136 -15.14 13.35 -13.01
C ASP A 136 -13.68 13.26 -13.47
N ARG A 137 -13.51 13.28 -14.80
CA ARG A 137 -12.20 13.10 -15.44
C ARG A 137 -11.16 14.12 -14.97
N GLN A 138 -11.55 15.39 -14.78
CA GLN A 138 -10.60 16.42 -14.36
C GLN A 138 -10.10 16.16 -12.94
N TYR A 139 -10.98 15.74 -12.05
CA TYR A 139 -10.59 15.36 -10.69
C TYR A 139 -9.63 14.17 -10.72
N VAL A 140 -9.96 13.10 -11.49
CA VAL A 140 -9.11 11.90 -11.63
C VAL A 140 -7.75 12.26 -12.18
N THR A 141 -7.66 13.11 -13.21
CA THR A 141 -6.38 13.58 -13.76
C THR A 141 -5.53 14.30 -12.69
N ASN A 142 -6.15 15.18 -11.89
CA ASN A 142 -5.45 15.89 -10.83
C ASN A 142 -4.98 14.94 -9.71
N SER A 143 -5.81 13.98 -9.34
CA SER A 143 -5.52 12.95 -8.33
C SER A 143 -4.35 12.07 -8.74
N VAL A 144 -4.38 11.57 -9.98
CA VAL A 144 -3.29 10.72 -10.54
C VAL A 144 -1.97 11.49 -10.62
N ASN A 145 -2.00 12.74 -11.05
CA ASN A 145 -0.81 13.59 -11.07
C ASN A 145 -0.25 13.84 -9.66
N ARG A 146 -1.10 13.97 -8.65
CA ARG A 146 -0.69 14.08 -7.24
C ARG A 146 -0.08 12.77 -6.76
N THR A 147 -0.74 11.65 -7.02
CA THR A 147 -0.25 10.31 -6.68
C THR A 147 1.14 10.06 -7.25
N ALA A 148 1.39 10.44 -8.51
CA ALA A 148 2.72 10.30 -9.11
C ALA A 148 3.80 11.13 -8.38
N ARG A 149 3.50 12.40 -8.00
CA ARG A 149 4.42 13.21 -7.19
C ARG A 149 4.63 12.65 -5.79
N TRP A 150 3.58 12.11 -5.17
CA TRP A 150 3.66 11.44 -3.89
C TRP A 150 4.52 10.18 -3.95
N LEU A 151 4.45 9.43 -5.04
CA LEU A 151 5.30 8.25 -5.24
C LEU A 151 6.78 8.61 -5.28
N GLU A 152 7.17 9.70 -5.94
CA GLU A 152 8.55 10.19 -5.94
C GLU A 152 9.02 10.56 -4.52
N ARG A 153 8.15 11.17 -3.70
CA ARG A 153 8.42 11.48 -2.29
C ARG A 153 8.54 10.20 -1.46
N CYS A 154 7.64 9.23 -1.65
CA CYS A 154 7.73 7.91 -1.00
C CYS A 154 9.05 7.22 -1.31
N LYS A 155 9.48 7.19 -2.58
CA LYS A 155 10.76 6.58 -3.00
C LYS A 155 11.95 7.24 -2.29
N LYS A 156 11.97 8.56 -2.26
CA LYS A 156 13.04 9.32 -1.59
C LYS A 156 13.06 9.05 -0.08
N GLU A 157 11.90 9.06 0.56
CA GLU A 157 11.79 8.84 2.00
C GLU A 157 12.12 7.40 2.38
N MET A 158 11.69 6.40 1.59
CA MET A 158 12.05 5.00 1.81
C MET A 158 13.57 4.81 1.76
N ALA A 159 14.25 5.38 0.76
CA ALA A 159 15.71 5.29 0.67
C ALA A 159 16.40 5.92 1.90
N ARG A 160 15.89 7.06 2.38
CA ARG A 160 16.39 7.70 3.61
C ARG A 160 16.19 6.79 4.82
N LEU A 161 14.99 6.25 5.01
CA LEU A 161 14.64 5.41 6.15
C LEU A 161 15.47 4.11 6.16
N ASN A 162 15.62 3.45 5.01
CA ASN A 162 16.41 2.22 4.88
C ASN A 162 17.89 2.43 5.21
N SER A 163 18.39 3.68 5.12
CA SER A 163 19.78 4.01 5.50
C SER A 163 20.01 4.24 7.00
N LEU A 164 18.95 4.37 7.81
CA LEU A 164 19.06 4.67 9.23
C LEU A 164 19.53 3.44 10.03
N PRO A 165 20.31 3.63 11.10
CA PRO A 165 20.86 2.52 11.88
C PRO A 165 19.78 1.72 12.64
N ASP A 166 18.69 2.39 13.06
CA ASP A 166 17.61 1.84 13.89
C ASP A 166 16.39 1.35 13.09
N THR A 167 16.50 1.28 11.76
CA THR A 167 15.45 0.75 10.90
C THR A 167 15.30 -0.75 11.09
N ILE A 168 14.06 -1.21 11.28
CA ILE A 168 13.72 -2.63 11.51
C ILE A 168 14.09 -3.49 10.29
N ASN A 169 13.68 -3.07 9.10
CA ASN A 169 13.99 -3.74 7.84
C ASN A 169 14.66 -2.76 6.87
N LYS A 170 15.98 -2.86 6.70
CA LYS A 170 16.76 -1.99 5.81
C LYS A 170 16.64 -2.35 4.33
N GLU A 171 16.07 -3.50 4.04
CA GLU A 171 15.81 -4.01 2.69
C GLU A 171 14.30 -4.02 2.39
N GLN A 172 13.55 -3.12 3.03
CA GLN A 172 12.12 -2.96 2.76
C GLN A 172 11.90 -2.51 1.33
N LEU A 173 11.10 -3.27 0.58
CA LEU A 173 10.79 -3.03 -0.82
C LEU A 173 9.65 -2.02 -0.96
N LEU A 174 9.66 -1.25 -2.06
CA LEU A 174 8.62 -0.26 -2.35
C LEU A 174 7.87 -0.62 -3.63
N PHE A 175 6.54 -0.75 -3.50
CA PHE A 175 5.63 -0.91 -4.64
C PHE A 175 4.89 0.38 -4.93
N GLY A 176 4.87 0.78 -6.22
CA GLY A 176 4.06 1.90 -6.71
C GLY A 176 2.64 1.46 -7.03
N ILE A 177 1.68 2.38 -6.94
CA ILE A 177 0.26 2.09 -7.19
C ILE A 177 -0.20 2.86 -8.42
N ASN A 178 -0.65 2.14 -9.45
CA ASN A 178 -1.34 2.72 -10.60
C ASN A 178 -2.75 3.13 -10.19
N GLN A 179 -3.16 4.33 -10.56
CA GLN A 179 -4.49 4.88 -10.35
C GLN A 179 -5.03 5.47 -11.67
N GLY A 180 -6.35 5.71 -11.76
CA GLY A 180 -6.98 6.30 -12.95
C GLY A 180 -8.50 6.10 -13.01
N ALA A 181 -9.13 5.61 -11.92
CA ALA A 181 -10.55 5.26 -11.89
C ALA A 181 -10.91 4.35 -13.08
N ILE A 182 -11.91 4.69 -13.86
CA ILE A 182 -12.37 3.93 -15.03
C ILE A 182 -11.82 4.48 -16.38
N TYR A 183 -10.83 5.39 -16.34
CA TYR A 183 -10.32 6.04 -17.55
C TYR A 183 -9.02 5.35 -18.00
N ASP A 184 -9.11 4.50 -19.03
CA ASP A 184 -8.00 3.68 -19.54
C ASP A 184 -6.79 4.52 -19.95
N ASP A 185 -6.99 5.60 -20.68
CA ASP A 185 -5.91 6.46 -21.12
C ASP A 185 -5.15 7.13 -19.94
N ILE A 186 -5.84 7.50 -18.86
CA ILE A 186 -5.22 8.02 -17.65
C ILE A 186 -4.45 6.91 -16.94
N ARG A 187 -5.00 5.69 -16.86
CA ARG A 187 -4.32 4.53 -16.28
C ARG A 187 -3.07 4.15 -17.06
N ILE A 188 -3.15 4.12 -18.38
CA ILE A 188 -2.02 3.80 -19.27
C ILE A 188 -0.90 4.83 -19.12
N ASP A 189 -1.23 6.12 -19.15
CA ASP A 189 -0.24 7.19 -18.95
C ASP A 189 0.44 7.08 -17.58
N HIS A 190 -0.37 6.87 -16.52
CA HIS A 190 0.18 6.70 -15.18
C HIS A 190 1.02 5.43 -15.02
N ALA A 191 0.62 4.30 -15.64
CA ALA A 191 1.40 3.07 -15.61
C ALA A 191 2.79 3.24 -16.23
N LYS A 192 2.86 3.89 -17.38
CA LYS A 192 4.14 4.23 -18.05
C LYS A 192 5.00 5.12 -17.14
N ARG A 193 4.42 6.18 -16.61
CA ARG A 193 5.12 7.16 -15.77
C ARG A 193 5.69 6.53 -14.49
N ILE A 194 4.91 5.71 -13.77
CA ILE A 194 5.41 5.08 -12.54
C ILE A 194 6.44 4.00 -12.83
N SER A 195 6.36 3.33 -13.99
CA SER A 195 7.34 2.32 -14.42
C SER A 195 8.73 2.91 -14.65
N GLU A 196 8.83 4.19 -15.06
CA GLU A 196 10.10 4.90 -15.22
C GLU A 196 10.85 5.12 -13.89
N LEU A 197 10.17 4.99 -12.77
CA LEU A 197 10.79 5.14 -11.44
C LEU A 197 11.57 3.90 -10.99
N GLU A 198 11.55 2.81 -11.74
CA GLU A 198 12.31 1.59 -11.45
C GLU A 198 12.14 1.08 -10.00
N LEU A 199 10.88 0.93 -9.56
CA LEU A 199 10.54 0.42 -8.24
C LEU A 199 10.73 -1.10 -8.15
N ASP A 200 10.57 -1.66 -6.93
CA ASP A 200 10.68 -3.11 -6.70
C ASP A 200 9.48 -3.88 -7.26
N GLY A 201 8.31 -3.25 -7.33
CA GLY A 201 7.09 -3.79 -7.91
C GLY A 201 6.01 -2.73 -8.07
N TYR A 202 4.86 -3.14 -8.60
CA TYR A 202 3.74 -2.26 -8.90
C TYR A 202 2.41 -2.91 -8.52
N ALA A 203 1.40 -2.07 -8.30
CA ALA A 203 0.02 -2.52 -8.09
C ALA A 203 -0.95 -1.77 -9.01
N VAL A 204 -2.02 -2.44 -9.41
CA VAL A 204 -3.16 -1.80 -10.07
C VAL A 204 -4.20 -1.48 -9.01
N GLY A 205 -4.23 -0.23 -8.57
CA GLY A 205 -5.14 0.23 -7.52
C GLY A 205 -6.45 0.79 -8.05
N GLY A 206 -7.37 1.10 -7.12
CA GLY A 206 -8.64 1.73 -7.43
C GLY A 206 -9.57 0.88 -8.28
N LEU A 207 -9.53 -0.43 -8.14
CA LEU A 207 -10.44 -1.39 -8.73
C LEU A 207 -11.23 -2.12 -7.63
N ALA A 208 -12.37 -2.73 -8.00
CA ALA A 208 -13.35 -3.32 -7.07
C ALA A 208 -13.89 -2.29 -6.05
N VAL A 209 -14.08 -1.04 -6.48
CA VAL A 209 -14.54 0.09 -5.64
C VAL A 209 -15.83 0.75 -6.17
N GLY A 210 -16.62 -0.01 -6.96
CA GLY A 210 -17.94 0.42 -7.44
C GLY A 210 -18.18 0.29 -8.94
N GLU A 211 -17.15 -0.04 -9.73
CA GLU A 211 -17.27 -0.38 -11.13
C GLU A 211 -17.82 -1.80 -11.32
N SER A 212 -18.31 -2.11 -12.52
CA SER A 212 -18.71 -3.46 -12.89
C SER A 212 -17.50 -4.39 -13.07
N HIS A 213 -17.71 -5.70 -13.01
CA HIS A 213 -16.65 -6.67 -13.27
C HIS A 213 -16.09 -6.54 -14.70
N GLU A 214 -16.94 -6.22 -15.68
CA GLU A 214 -16.54 -6.01 -17.07
C GLU A 214 -15.59 -4.79 -17.17
N GLU A 215 -15.95 -3.67 -16.57
CA GLU A 215 -15.09 -2.48 -16.52
C GLU A 215 -13.77 -2.76 -15.82
N MET A 216 -13.80 -3.51 -14.71
CA MET A 216 -12.60 -3.90 -13.98
C MET A 216 -11.65 -4.73 -14.85
N TYR A 217 -12.16 -5.76 -15.54
CA TYR A 217 -11.35 -6.60 -16.43
C TYR A 217 -10.81 -5.82 -17.62
N ASN A 218 -11.62 -4.98 -18.25
CA ASN A 218 -11.16 -4.12 -19.35
C ASN A 218 -10.04 -3.18 -18.91
N ASN A 219 -10.18 -2.55 -17.73
CA ASN A 219 -9.11 -1.71 -17.16
C ASN A 219 -7.82 -2.48 -16.91
N LEU A 220 -7.90 -3.75 -16.45
CA LEU A 220 -6.72 -4.59 -16.25
C LEU A 220 -6.06 -4.93 -17.59
N ASP A 221 -6.83 -5.36 -18.59
CA ASP A 221 -6.33 -5.73 -19.92
C ASP A 221 -5.63 -4.57 -20.60
N GLU A 222 -6.15 -3.35 -20.45
CA GLU A 222 -5.55 -2.13 -21.02
C GLU A 222 -4.35 -1.62 -20.20
N THR A 223 -4.35 -1.79 -18.87
CA THR A 223 -3.32 -1.17 -18.01
C THR A 223 -2.08 -2.05 -17.85
N VAL A 224 -2.26 -3.35 -17.59
CA VAL A 224 -1.17 -4.26 -17.21
C VAL A 224 -0.06 -4.34 -18.27
N PRO A 225 -0.34 -4.34 -19.59
CA PRO A 225 0.71 -4.34 -20.61
C PRO A 225 1.66 -3.13 -20.56
N HIS A 226 1.28 -2.05 -19.86
CA HIS A 226 2.07 -0.82 -19.73
C HIS A 226 2.84 -0.71 -18.40
N ILE A 227 2.68 -1.69 -17.50
CA ILE A 227 3.49 -1.81 -16.30
C ILE A 227 4.79 -2.55 -16.65
N ALA A 228 5.89 -2.25 -15.95
CA ALA A 228 7.19 -2.87 -16.19
C ALA A 228 7.13 -4.41 -16.13
N VAL A 229 7.29 -5.07 -17.26
CA VAL A 229 7.09 -6.53 -17.46
C VAL A 229 8.01 -7.40 -16.60
N ASN A 230 9.17 -6.88 -16.21
CA ASN A 230 10.18 -7.60 -15.42
C ASN A 230 10.00 -7.40 -13.90
N LYS A 231 8.88 -6.83 -13.48
CA LYS A 231 8.56 -6.54 -12.07
C LYS A 231 7.31 -7.27 -11.62
N THR A 232 7.26 -7.57 -10.32
CA THR A 232 6.05 -8.18 -9.72
C THR A 232 4.90 -7.18 -9.73
N THR A 233 3.72 -7.66 -10.13
CA THR A 233 2.48 -6.86 -10.15
C THR A 233 1.47 -7.44 -9.15
N TYR A 234 0.83 -6.55 -8.39
CA TYR A 234 -0.20 -6.82 -7.38
C TYR A 234 -1.52 -6.13 -7.76
#